data_4bbd819f7c5d85fd31f6bcbed805dfe0
#
_entry.id   4bbd819f7c5d85fd31f6bcbed805dfe0
#
_cell.length_a   1.000
_cell.length_b   1.000
_cell.length_c   1.000
_cell.angle_alpha   90.00
_cell.angle_beta   90.00
_cell.angle_gamma   90.00
#
_symmetry.space_group_name_H-M   'P 1'
#
loop_
_entity.id
_entity.type
_entity.pdbx_description
1 polymer ?
#
loop_
_entity_poly.entity_id
_entity_poly.type
_entity_poly.pdbx_seq_one_letter_code
_entity_poly.pdbx_strand_id
1 'polypeptide(L)'
;NRLNLVPRAGLGSTTYHNVDGSGDNEERTHVYAGVDASVKFSRSFPEVESDALGLDSLLHVVQPYAGASWIATNELDSSFPRIDRLTASTRPRPLGIGRFTAIDDIEDWAIIRLGVRNRFLTRRDGGSHEWLSINSYLDWFQEDPEFHREFSNFYNEIYFHPVPWLELGLETQFPLLSKVGDFTEIVGSLRYMPTDNLELTVRHRFLNDHPILQDSIRF
;
A
#
# COMPACT_ATOMS: atom_id res chain seq x y z
N ASN A 1 -21.57 14.02 -6.23
CA ASN A 1 -20.45 13.12 -6.55
C ASN A 1 -19.53 13.81 -7.56
N ARG A 2 -18.25 14.00 -7.21
CA ARG A 2 -17.27 14.60 -8.11
C ARG A 2 -16.18 13.58 -8.39
N LEU A 3 -15.80 13.46 -9.65
CA LEU A 3 -14.61 12.73 -10.05
C LEU A 3 -13.39 13.52 -9.55
N ASN A 4 -12.52 12.86 -8.82
CA ASN A 4 -11.20 13.35 -8.47
C ASN A 4 -10.20 12.71 -9.43
N LEU A 5 -9.41 13.52 -10.12
CA LEU A 5 -8.40 13.10 -11.07
C LEU A 5 -7.09 13.83 -10.76
N VAL A 6 -6.02 13.08 -10.50
CA VAL A 6 -4.72 13.64 -10.13
C VAL A 6 -3.65 13.04 -11.05
N PRO A 7 -3.30 13.72 -12.15
CA PRO A 7 -2.16 13.32 -12.97
C PRO A 7 -0.83 13.61 -12.26
N ARG A 8 0.17 12.80 -12.58
CA ARG A 8 1.55 12.94 -12.09
C ARG A 8 2.50 12.67 -13.25
N ALA A 9 3.59 13.43 -13.32
CA ALA A 9 4.70 13.14 -14.21
C ALA A 9 5.97 13.76 -13.65
N GLY A 10 7.11 13.21 -13.99
CA GLY A 10 8.39 13.75 -13.60
C GLY A 10 9.55 12.99 -14.21
N LEU A 11 10.73 13.53 -13.99
CA LEU A 11 12.00 12.94 -14.35
C LEU A 11 12.98 13.18 -13.21
N GLY A 12 13.96 12.29 -13.09
CA GLY A 12 15.04 12.43 -12.13
C GLY A 12 16.33 11.88 -12.70
N SER A 13 17.45 12.38 -12.19
CA SER A 13 18.77 11.91 -12.49
C SER A 13 19.61 11.90 -11.24
N THR A 14 20.43 10.87 -11.08
CA THR A 14 21.42 10.72 -10.01
C THR A 14 22.75 10.37 -10.65
N THR A 15 23.77 11.16 -10.36
CA THR A 15 25.11 10.93 -10.87
C THR A 15 26.00 10.39 -9.76
N TYR A 16 26.71 9.32 -10.04
CA TYR A 16 27.63 8.66 -9.14
C TYR A 16 29.06 8.89 -9.63
N HIS A 17 29.92 9.28 -8.73
CA HIS A 17 31.31 9.60 -9.06
C HIS A 17 32.25 8.59 -8.43
N ASN A 18 33.20 8.07 -9.21
CA ASN A 18 34.28 7.20 -8.75
C ASN A 18 33.79 5.97 -7.96
N VAL A 19 32.78 5.30 -8.49
CA VAL A 19 31.97 4.32 -7.79
C VAL A 19 32.76 3.08 -7.35
N ASP A 20 33.75 2.66 -8.15
CA ASP A 20 34.60 1.49 -7.90
C ASP A 20 36.08 1.84 -7.68
N GLY A 21 36.43 3.14 -7.62
CA GLY A 21 37.78 3.64 -7.55
C GLY A 21 38.49 3.73 -8.91
N SER A 22 37.81 3.40 -10.01
CA SER A 22 38.32 3.51 -11.37
C SER A 22 38.36 4.96 -11.89
N GLY A 23 37.59 5.85 -11.26
CA GLY A 23 37.37 7.22 -11.72
C GLY A 23 36.21 7.36 -12.68
N ASP A 24 35.53 6.28 -13.01
CA ASP A 24 34.39 6.29 -13.88
C ASP A 24 33.16 6.86 -13.17
N ASN A 25 32.33 7.54 -13.94
CA ASN A 25 31.08 8.11 -13.47
C ASN A 25 29.93 7.39 -14.14
N GLU A 26 28.90 7.10 -13.37
CA GLU A 26 27.64 6.55 -13.88
C GLU A 26 26.47 7.47 -13.59
N GLU A 27 25.44 7.42 -14.43
CA GLU A 27 24.24 8.22 -14.30
C GLU A 27 23.01 7.32 -14.34
N ARG A 28 22.20 7.44 -13.29
CA ARG A 28 20.86 6.84 -13.21
C ARG A 28 19.81 7.88 -13.57
N THR A 29 19.08 7.65 -14.64
CA THR A 29 17.96 8.49 -15.04
C THR A 29 16.67 7.70 -15.00
N HIS A 30 15.57 8.36 -14.65
CA HIS A 30 14.24 7.79 -14.72
C HIS A 30 13.21 8.82 -15.15
N VAL A 31 12.21 8.34 -15.86
CA VAL A 31 11.02 9.11 -16.26
C VAL A 31 9.82 8.38 -15.72
N TYR A 32 8.85 9.12 -15.20
CA TYR A 32 7.62 8.52 -14.71
C TYR A 32 6.39 9.33 -15.11
N ALA A 33 5.28 8.61 -15.29
CA ALA A 33 3.95 9.17 -15.47
C ALA A 33 2.93 8.34 -14.67
N GLY A 34 1.87 8.98 -14.23
CA GLY A 34 0.81 8.31 -13.51
C GLY A 34 -0.44 9.14 -13.37
N VAL A 35 -1.53 8.49 -12.97
CA VAL A 35 -2.79 9.14 -12.71
C VAL A 35 -3.54 8.40 -11.60
N ASP A 36 -4.15 9.16 -10.69
CA ASP A 36 -5.11 8.63 -9.71
C ASP A 36 -6.50 9.18 -10.03
N ALA A 37 -7.48 8.28 -10.09
CA ALA A 37 -8.88 8.61 -10.30
C ALA A 37 -9.74 8.03 -9.18
N SER A 38 -10.71 8.78 -8.67
CA SER A 38 -11.66 8.25 -7.68
C SER A 38 -12.97 9.02 -7.68
N VAL A 39 -14.03 8.34 -7.25
CA VAL A 39 -15.35 8.93 -7.03
C VAL A 39 -15.83 8.55 -5.64
N LYS A 40 -16.47 9.48 -4.92
CA LYS A 40 -17.04 9.23 -3.59
C LYS A 40 -18.57 9.20 -3.66
N PHE A 41 -19.13 8.17 -3.07
CA PHE A 41 -20.56 8.03 -2.80
C PHE A 41 -20.74 7.97 -1.28
N SER A 42 -21.81 8.56 -0.77
CA SER A 42 -22.08 8.51 0.66
C SER A 42 -23.57 8.35 0.95
N ARG A 43 -23.88 7.64 2.04
CA ARG A 43 -25.22 7.49 2.58
C ARG A 43 -25.17 7.59 4.10
N SER A 44 -26.10 8.38 4.67
CA SER A 44 -26.25 8.53 6.11
C SER A 44 -27.36 7.64 6.64
N PHE A 45 -27.15 7.10 7.84
CA PHE A 45 -28.08 6.29 8.61
C PHE A 45 -28.16 6.87 10.03
N PRO A 46 -28.92 7.96 10.22
CA PRO A 46 -28.96 8.67 11.51
C PRO A 46 -29.60 7.86 12.63
N GLU A 47 -30.37 6.82 12.30
CA GLU A 47 -31.06 5.95 13.24
C GLU A 47 -30.21 4.82 13.81
N VAL A 48 -28.99 4.66 13.32
CA VAL A 48 -28.08 3.60 13.79
C VAL A 48 -27.40 4.07 15.07
N GLU A 49 -27.75 3.45 16.18
CA GLU A 49 -27.20 3.72 17.50
C GLU A 49 -26.84 2.41 18.20
N SER A 50 -25.72 2.36 18.90
CA SER A 50 -25.31 1.22 19.72
C SER A 50 -24.22 1.63 20.71
N ASP A 51 -24.56 1.69 21.98
CA ASP A 51 -23.61 1.97 23.06
C ASP A 51 -22.49 0.92 23.12
N ALA A 52 -22.84 -0.36 22.94
CA ALA A 52 -21.88 -1.46 23.00
C ALA A 52 -20.82 -1.41 21.89
N LEU A 53 -21.16 -0.82 20.74
CA LEU A 53 -20.26 -0.66 19.60
C LEU A 53 -19.76 0.78 19.42
N GLY A 54 -20.15 1.68 20.33
CA GLY A 54 -19.76 3.09 20.28
C GLY A 54 -20.28 3.82 19.03
N LEU A 55 -21.50 3.47 18.59
CA LEU A 55 -22.16 4.07 17.43
C LEU A 55 -23.17 5.12 17.88
N ASP A 56 -23.08 6.31 17.31
CA ASP A 56 -24.07 7.39 17.33
C ASP A 56 -24.20 7.90 15.91
N SER A 57 -25.24 7.46 15.20
CA SER A 57 -25.42 7.60 13.76
C SER A 57 -24.31 6.91 12.94
N LEU A 58 -24.57 6.64 11.66
CA LEU A 58 -23.60 6.03 10.76
C LEU A 58 -23.60 6.75 9.41
N LEU A 59 -22.41 7.16 8.95
CA LEU A 59 -22.16 7.65 7.60
C LEU A 59 -21.30 6.64 6.86
N HIS A 60 -21.86 5.97 5.85
CA HIS A 60 -21.10 5.09 4.97
C HIS A 60 -20.61 5.87 3.74
N VAL A 61 -19.30 5.83 3.50
CA VAL A 61 -18.64 6.44 2.34
C VAL A 61 -17.97 5.32 1.54
N VAL A 62 -18.39 5.16 0.29
CA VAL A 62 -17.79 4.23 -0.66
C VAL A 62 -17.00 5.02 -1.68
N GLN A 63 -15.75 4.65 -1.89
CA GLN A 63 -14.84 5.32 -2.82
C GLN A 63 -14.15 4.28 -3.71
N PRO A 64 -14.75 3.92 -4.87
CA PRO A 64 -14.00 3.23 -5.89
C PRO A 64 -12.89 4.14 -6.43
N TYR A 65 -11.74 3.53 -6.71
CA TYR A 65 -10.58 4.24 -7.24
C TYR A 65 -9.79 3.38 -8.23
N ALA A 66 -9.09 4.06 -9.10
CA ALA A 66 -8.11 3.48 -9.99
C ALA A 66 -6.84 4.34 -9.97
N GLY A 67 -5.69 3.71 -9.99
CA GLY A 67 -4.41 4.39 -10.10
C GLY A 67 -3.58 3.71 -11.18
N ALA A 68 -2.92 4.48 -12.03
CA ALA A 68 -1.95 3.97 -12.99
C ALA A 68 -0.58 4.60 -12.73
N SER A 69 0.47 3.82 -12.92
CA SER A 69 1.85 4.28 -12.83
C SER A 69 2.70 3.57 -13.87
N TRP A 70 3.50 4.35 -14.54
CA TRP A 70 4.52 3.90 -15.48
C TRP A 70 5.85 4.55 -15.13
N ILE A 71 6.91 3.76 -15.12
CA ILE A 71 8.28 4.20 -14.87
C ILE A 71 9.18 3.54 -15.90
N ALA A 72 10.07 4.32 -16.48
CA ALA A 72 11.16 3.84 -17.30
C ALA A 72 12.48 4.39 -16.78
N THR A 73 13.49 3.53 -16.75
CA THR A 73 14.84 3.83 -16.26
C THR A 73 15.88 3.42 -17.28
N ASN A 74 17.09 4.00 -17.18
CA ASN A 74 18.22 3.43 -17.89
C ASN A 74 18.80 2.26 -17.08
N GLU A 75 19.34 1.27 -17.78
CA GLU A 75 20.10 0.19 -17.15
C GLU A 75 21.42 0.76 -16.58
N LEU A 76 21.79 0.28 -15.39
CA LEU A 76 23.10 0.47 -14.82
C LEU A 76 23.98 -0.72 -15.16
N ASP A 77 25.29 -0.51 -15.29
CA ASP A 77 26.23 -1.61 -15.48
C ASP A 77 26.11 -2.63 -14.34
N SER A 78 26.27 -3.91 -14.65
CA SER A 78 26.18 -4.99 -13.67
C SER A 78 27.26 -4.93 -12.58
N SER A 79 28.35 -4.24 -12.84
CA SER A 79 29.44 -3.96 -11.88
C SER A 79 29.12 -2.81 -10.93
N PHE A 80 28.05 -2.04 -11.20
CA PHE A 80 27.68 -0.90 -10.37
C PHE A 80 27.29 -1.32 -8.95
N PRO A 81 27.95 -0.83 -7.92
CA PRO A 81 27.60 -1.14 -6.54
C PRO A 81 26.31 -0.41 -6.16
N ARG A 82 25.19 -1.13 -6.11
CA ARG A 82 23.92 -0.59 -5.62
C ARG A 82 24.06 -0.19 -4.16
N ILE A 83 23.96 1.09 -3.85
CA ILE A 83 24.13 1.65 -2.51
C ILE A 83 22.82 1.51 -1.73
N ASP A 84 21.71 1.91 -2.33
CA ASP A 84 20.38 1.75 -1.76
C ASP A 84 19.62 0.62 -2.47
N ARG A 85 19.21 -0.37 -1.70
CA ARG A 85 18.55 -1.56 -2.21
C ARG A 85 17.10 -1.62 -1.73
N LEU A 86 16.23 -2.16 -2.57
CA LEU A 86 14.89 -2.50 -2.14
C LEU A 86 14.95 -3.61 -1.09
N THR A 87 14.34 -3.36 0.04
CA THR A 87 14.10 -4.41 1.03
C THR A 87 12.93 -5.26 0.55
N ALA A 88 13.08 -6.57 0.57
CA ALA A 88 12.01 -7.50 0.25
C ALA A 88 10.79 -7.23 1.14
N SER A 89 9.64 -7.09 0.54
CA SER A 89 8.38 -6.76 1.23
C SER A 89 7.24 -7.52 0.60
N THR A 90 6.30 -7.96 1.45
CA THR A 90 5.02 -8.50 0.99
C THR A 90 4.02 -7.41 0.61
N ARG A 91 4.34 -6.15 0.94
CA ARG A 91 3.46 -5.02 0.63
C ARG A 91 3.54 -4.63 -0.83
N PRO A 92 2.42 -4.20 -1.43
CA PRO A 92 2.44 -3.72 -2.79
C PRO A 92 3.28 -2.45 -2.91
N ARG A 93 3.95 -2.32 -4.03
CA ARG A 93 4.77 -1.13 -4.31
C ARG A 93 3.90 0.13 -4.36
N PRO A 94 4.40 1.26 -3.84
CA PRO A 94 3.71 2.53 -4.01
C PRO A 94 3.66 2.93 -5.48
N LEU A 95 2.52 3.43 -5.95
CA LEU A 95 2.36 3.87 -7.34
C LEU A 95 3.12 5.18 -7.66
N GLY A 96 3.56 5.91 -6.67
CA GLY A 96 4.29 7.17 -6.87
C GLY A 96 5.77 7.01 -6.62
N ILE A 97 6.61 7.35 -7.60
CA ILE A 97 8.06 7.24 -7.50
C ILE A 97 8.65 8.04 -6.32
N GLY A 98 8.06 9.17 -5.97
CA GLY A 98 8.51 9.97 -4.81
C GLY A 98 8.39 9.27 -3.45
N ARG A 99 7.80 8.07 -3.41
CA ARG A 99 7.76 7.21 -2.20
C ARG A 99 8.82 6.10 -2.22
N PHE A 100 9.59 6.01 -3.29
CA PHE A 100 10.72 5.09 -3.38
C PHE A 100 11.92 5.70 -2.68
N THR A 101 12.56 4.90 -1.86
CA THR A 101 13.81 5.27 -1.17
C THR A 101 15.02 4.59 -1.77
N ALA A 102 14.82 3.49 -2.50
CA ALA A 102 15.88 2.70 -3.12
C ALA A 102 16.04 3.09 -4.60
N ILE A 103 16.66 4.23 -4.86
CA ILE A 103 16.80 4.79 -6.21
C ILE A 103 17.61 3.85 -7.12
N ASP A 104 18.60 3.15 -6.59
CA ASP A 104 19.47 2.26 -7.37
C ASP A 104 18.74 0.98 -7.83
N ASP A 105 17.65 0.62 -7.15
CA ASP A 105 16.83 -0.53 -7.46
C ASP A 105 15.49 -0.18 -8.15
N ILE A 106 15.36 1.04 -8.66
CA ILE A 106 14.20 1.39 -9.49
C ILE A 106 14.36 0.67 -10.84
N GLU A 107 13.38 -0.13 -11.20
CA GLU A 107 13.27 -0.84 -12.46
C GLU A 107 12.07 -0.33 -13.24
N ASP A 108 12.02 -0.68 -14.51
CA ASP A 108 10.87 -0.38 -15.36
C ASP A 108 9.62 -1.07 -14.83
N TRP A 109 8.52 -0.36 -14.78
CA TRP A 109 7.23 -0.95 -14.46
C TRP A 109 6.07 -0.22 -15.09
N ALA A 110 4.98 -0.95 -15.27
CA ALA A 110 3.68 -0.42 -15.66
C ALA A 110 2.59 -1.14 -14.87
N ILE A 111 1.91 -0.41 -13.98
CA ILE A 111 0.94 -0.95 -13.02
C ILE A 111 -0.35 -0.18 -13.09
N ILE A 112 -1.48 -0.91 -13.09
CA ILE A 112 -2.81 -0.35 -12.88
C ILE A 112 -3.39 -0.95 -11.60
N ARG A 113 -3.64 -0.14 -10.59
CA ARG A 113 -4.31 -0.52 -9.35
C ARG A 113 -5.78 -0.20 -9.43
N LEU A 114 -6.63 -1.19 -9.14
CA LEU A 114 -8.07 -1.04 -9.01
C LEU A 114 -8.46 -1.37 -7.58
N GLY A 115 -9.27 -0.51 -6.98
CA GLY A 115 -9.69 -0.74 -5.60
C GLY A 115 -10.97 -0.02 -5.20
N VAL A 116 -11.45 -0.40 -4.02
CA VAL A 116 -12.59 0.23 -3.38
C VAL A 116 -12.28 0.45 -1.91
N ARG A 117 -12.50 1.67 -1.45
CA ARG A 117 -12.40 2.02 -0.03
C ARG A 117 -13.79 2.25 0.52
N ASN A 118 -14.15 1.53 1.58
CA ASN A 118 -15.35 1.73 2.36
C ASN A 118 -14.95 2.31 3.71
N ARG A 119 -15.58 3.41 4.11
CA ARG A 119 -15.40 4.03 5.42
C ARG A 119 -16.75 4.21 6.08
N PHE A 120 -16.84 3.78 7.31
CA PHE A 120 -17.99 3.93 8.17
C PHE A 120 -17.61 4.88 9.28
N LEU A 121 -18.27 6.03 9.31
CA LEU A 121 -17.99 7.09 10.27
C LEU A 121 -19.16 7.20 11.24
N THR A 122 -18.84 7.39 12.52
CA THR A 122 -19.81 7.65 13.57
C THR A 122 -19.53 9.01 14.21
N ARG A 123 -20.49 9.53 14.95
CA ARG A 123 -20.33 10.76 15.72
C ARG A 123 -19.77 10.41 17.10
N ARG A 124 -18.73 11.16 17.54
CA ARG A 124 -18.18 11.10 18.91
C ARG A 124 -17.69 12.49 19.29
N ASP A 125 -17.99 12.90 20.51
CA ASP A 125 -17.52 14.19 21.08
C ASP A 125 -17.74 15.40 20.16
N GLY A 126 -18.86 15.41 19.43
CA GLY A 126 -19.21 16.45 18.47
C GLY A 126 -18.44 16.40 17.14
N GLY A 127 -17.58 15.41 16.95
CA GLY A 127 -16.80 15.17 15.72
C GLY A 127 -17.23 13.93 14.96
N SER A 128 -16.69 13.76 13.75
CA SER A 128 -16.84 12.56 12.94
C SER A 128 -15.61 11.66 13.12
N HIS A 129 -15.80 10.41 13.52
CA HIS A 129 -14.75 9.43 13.75
C HIS A 129 -14.92 8.24 12.81
N GLU A 130 -13.82 7.74 12.28
CA GLU A 130 -13.81 6.52 11.49
C GLU A 130 -13.97 5.33 12.44
N TRP A 131 -15.11 4.66 12.33
CA TRP A 131 -15.46 3.49 13.14
C TRP A 131 -14.95 2.19 12.50
N LEU A 132 -15.07 2.10 11.16
CA LEU A 132 -14.57 0.98 10.37
C LEU A 132 -14.08 1.48 9.03
N SER A 133 -12.91 1.05 8.62
CA SER A 133 -12.43 1.21 7.25
C SER A 133 -12.07 -0.14 6.63
N ILE A 134 -12.41 -0.29 5.36
CA ILE A 134 -12.08 -1.46 4.55
C ILE A 134 -11.55 -0.94 3.22
N ASN A 135 -10.29 -1.28 2.90
CA ASN A 135 -9.66 -0.95 1.64
C ASN A 135 -9.29 -2.26 0.94
N SER A 136 -9.91 -2.52 -0.21
CA SER A 136 -9.65 -3.73 -1.00
C SER A 136 -9.14 -3.34 -2.38
N TYR A 137 -8.06 -3.97 -2.85
CA TYR A 137 -7.47 -3.64 -4.13
C TYR A 137 -6.67 -4.78 -4.74
N LEU A 138 -6.42 -4.64 -6.04
CA LEU A 138 -5.66 -5.54 -6.88
C LEU A 138 -4.82 -4.71 -7.85
N ASP A 139 -3.60 -5.13 -8.12
CA ASP A 139 -2.74 -4.57 -9.15
C ASP A 139 -2.76 -5.45 -10.41
N TRP A 140 -2.95 -4.83 -11.55
CA TRP A 140 -2.75 -5.41 -12.86
C TRP A 140 -1.43 -4.88 -13.41
N PHE A 141 -0.48 -5.77 -13.60
CA PHE A 141 0.82 -5.44 -14.13
C PHE A 141 0.82 -5.56 -15.65
N GLN A 142 1.27 -4.53 -16.33
CA GLN A 142 1.70 -4.62 -17.72
C GLN A 142 3.18 -5.00 -17.76
N GLU A 143 3.91 -4.61 -16.71
CA GLU A 143 5.32 -4.90 -16.49
C GLU A 143 5.55 -5.02 -14.98
N ASP A 144 5.88 -6.23 -14.52
CA ASP A 144 6.18 -6.54 -13.11
C ASP A 144 7.67 -6.91 -12.99
N PRO A 145 8.51 -6.04 -12.43
CA PRO A 145 9.93 -6.29 -12.33
C PRO A 145 10.28 -7.32 -11.26
N GLU A 146 9.35 -7.66 -10.36
CA GLU A 146 9.66 -8.49 -9.20
C GLU A 146 9.37 -9.97 -9.43
N PHE A 147 8.19 -10.30 -9.94
CA PHE A 147 7.75 -11.69 -10.07
C PHE A 147 7.25 -12.03 -11.49
N HIS A 148 7.29 -11.09 -12.43
CA HIS A 148 6.77 -11.25 -13.79
C HIS A 148 5.31 -11.75 -13.85
N ARG A 149 4.47 -11.20 -12.94
CA ARG A 149 3.06 -11.53 -12.82
C ARG A 149 2.20 -10.65 -13.70
N GLU A 150 1.04 -11.15 -14.09
CA GLU A 150 -0.01 -10.33 -14.69
C GLU A 150 -0.86 -9.62 -13.63
N PHE A 151 -1.13 -10.29 -12.50
CA PHE A 151 -1.90 -9.75 -11.40
C PHE A 151 -1.18 -9.94 -10.07
N SER A 152 -1.37 -8.99 -9.16
CA SER A 152 -0.93 -9.12 -7.77
C SER A 152 -1.86 -10.05 -6.98
N ASN A 153 -1.48 -10.33 -5.73
CA ASN A 153 -2.43 -10.79 -4.74
C ASN A 153 -3.56 -9.78 -4.57
N PHE A 154 -4.71 -10.27 -4.15
CA PHE A 154 -5.82 -9.43 -3.72
C PHE A 154 -5.56 -8.98 -2.27
N TYR A 155 -5.51 -7.67 -2.06
CA TYR A 155 -5.20 -7.04 -0.78
C TYR A 155 -6.47 -6.55 -0.10
N ASN A 156 -6.56 -6.78 1.23
CA ASN A 156 -7.57 -6.17 2.08
C ASN A 156 -6.90 -5.60 3.33
N GLU A 157 -7.29 -4.40 3.67
CA GLU A 157 -6.88 -3.70 4.89
C GLU A 157 -8.16 -3.29 5.62
N ILE A 158 -8.37 -3.84 6.81
CA ILE A 158 -9.56 -3.64 7.63
C ILE A 158 -9.11 -3.09 8.97
N TYR A 159 -9.61 -1.92 9.35
CA TYR A 159 -9.35 -1.29 10.64
C TYR A 159 -10.67 -0.94 11.32
N PHE A 160 -10.83 -1.42 12.54
CA PHE A 160 -12.04 -1.27 13.33
C PHE A 160 -11.73 -0.55 14.65
N HIS A 161 -12.40 0.57 14.89
CA HIS A 161 -12.24 1.42 16.06
C HIS A 161 -13.54 1.47 16.87
N PRO A 162 -13.89 0.38 17.61
CA PRO A 162 -15.13 0.35 18.39
C PRO A 162 -15.20 1.46 19.43
N VAL A 163 -14.06 1.81 20.00
CA VAL A 163 -13.91 2.88 20.99
C VAL A 163 -12.60 3.65 20.71
N PRO A 164 -12.44 4.91 21.20
CA PRO A 164 -11.28 5.73 20.86
C PRO A 164 -9.94 5.14 21.27
N TRP A 165 -9.92 4.32 22.32
CA TRP A 165 -8.69 3.73 22.86
C TRP A 165 -8.39 2.31 22.34
N LEU A 166 -9.19 1.78 21.39
CA LEU A 166 -9.01 0.42 20.84
C LEU A 166 -9.11 0.44 19.33
N GLU A 167 -8.08 -0.09 18.67
CA GLU A 167 -8.06 -0.38 17.24
C GLU A 167 -7.79 -1.89 17.04
N LEU A 168 -8.59 -2.51 16.20
CA LEU A 168 -8.36 -3.87 15.70
C LEU A 168 -8.05 -3.78 14.21
N GLY A 169 -6.91 -4.33 13.80
CA GLY A 169 -6.48 -4.36 12.42
C GLY A 169 -6.45 -5.79 11.88
N LEU A 170 -6.90 -5.96 10.64
CA LEU A 170 -6.76 -7.19 9.89
C LEU A 170 -6.32 -6.84 8.46
N GLU A 171 -5.13 -7.27 8.11
CA GLU A 171 -4.62 -7.11 6.75
C GLU A 171 -4.44 -8.49 6.14
N THR A 172 -4.99 -8.70 4.96
CA THR A 172 -4.91 -9.98 4.27
C THR A 172 -4.48 -9.79 2.83
N GLN A 173 -3.74 -10.76 2.31
CA GLN A 173 -3.48 -10.88 0.89
C GLN A 173 -3.44 -12.35 0.50
N PHE A 174 -4.02 -12.64 -0.65
CA PHE A 174 -4.08 -13.98 -1.20
C PHE A 174 -4.17 -13.94 -2.72
N PRO A 175 -3.67 -14.98 -3.41
CA PRO A 175 -3.72 -15.06 -4.87
C PRO A 175 -5.18 -15.23 -5.32
N LEU A 176 -5.64 -14.37 -6.23
CA LEU A 176 -6.98 -14.44 -6.79
C LEU A 176 -6.97 -14.82 -8.28
N LEU A 177 -6.08 -14.23 -9.05
CA LEU A 177 -6.04 -14.34 -10.52
C LEU A 177 -4.71 -14.87 -11.05
N SER A 178 -3.65 -14.89 -10.26
CA SER A 178 -2.32 -15.33 -10.66
C SER A 178 -1.92 -16.60 -9.92
N LYS A 179 -0.93 -17.33 -10.50
CA LYS A 179 -0.29 -18.49 -9.87
C LYS A 179 1.23 -18.33 -9.74
N VAL A 180 1.78 -17.22 -10.22
CA VAL A 180 3.21 -16.94 -10.15
C VAL A 180 3.47 -16.01 -8.99
N GLY A 181 4.39 -16.39 -8.10
CA GLY A 181 4.67 -15.61 -6.90
C GLY A 181 3.52 -15.60 -5.89
N ASP A 182 2.68 -16.62 -5.94
CA ASP A 182 1.51 -16.77 -5.06
C ASP A 182 1.94 -17.01 -3.62
N PHE A 183 1.39 -16.23 -2.72
CA PHE A 183 1.52 -16.46 -1.28
C PHE A 183 0.30 -15.91 -0.55
N THR A 184 0.06 -16.41 0.65
CA THR A 184 -1.00 -15.93 1.52
C THR A 184 -0.37 -15.28 2.74
N GLU A 185 -0.84 -14.08 3.07
CA GLU A 185 -0.46 -13.38 4.28
C GLU A 185 -1.70 -12.92 5.03
N ILE A 186 -1.69 -13.12 6.34
CA ILE A 186 -2.71 -12.62 7.26
C ILE A 186 -1.97 -11.94 8.41
N VAL A 187 -2.26 -10.66 8.63
CA VAL A 187 -1.72 -9.89 9.74
C VAL A 187 -2.87 -9.39 10.60
N GLY A 188 -2.95 -9.89 11.82
CA GLY A 188 -3.83 -9.38 12.85
C GLY A 188 -3.09 -8.40 13.75
N SER A 189 -3.69 -7.29 14.11
CA SER A 189 -3.14 -6.33 15.05
C SER A 189 -4.19 -5.85 16.05
N LEU A 190 -3.74 -5.61 17.28
CA LEU A 190 -4.50 -4.98 18.33
C LEU A 190 -3.65 -3.82 18.86
N ARG A 191 -4.24 -2.62 18.87
CA ARG A 191 -3.64 -1.41 19.40
C ARG A 191 -4.53 -0.88 20.51
N TYR A 192 -3.97 -0.77 21.70
CA TYR A 192 -4.65 -0.35 22.91
C TYR A 192 -4.01 0.93 23.46
N MET A 193 -4.77 2.00 23.55
CA MET A 193 -4.35 3.34 23.97
C MET A 193 -5.14 3.79 25.19
N PRO A 194 -4.85 3.27 26.40
CA PRO A 194 -5.62 3.61 27.60
C PRO A 194 -5.49 5.06 28.04
N THR A 195 -4.40 5.71 27.64
CA THR A 195 -4.14 7.12 27.89
C THR A 195 -3.39 7.72 26.70
N ASP A 196 -3.33 9.06 26.61
CA ASP A 196 -2.62 9.76 25.52
C ASP A 196 -1.11 9.47 25.48
N ASN A 197 -0.54 8.98 26.58
CA ASN A 197 0.90 8.73 26.72
C ASN A 197 1.28 7.25 26.72
N LEU A 198 0.32 6.33 26.62
CA LEU A 198 0.56 4.88 26.61
C LEU A 198 -0.13 4.22 25.43
N GLU A 199 0.68 3.58 24.62
CA GLU A 199 0.24 2.74 23.52
C GLU A 199 0.84 1.34 23.65
N LEU A 200 0.00 0.32 23.58
CA LEU A 200 0.38 -1.08 23.52
C LEU A 200 -0.09 -1.67 22.21
N THR A 201 0.82 -2.19 21.41
CA THR A 201 0.50 -2.85 20.14
C THR A 201 0.96 -4.29 20.18
N VAL A 202 0.02 -5.19 19.83
CA VAL A 202 0.30 -6.60 19.59
C VAL A 202 0.01 -6.90 18.14
N ARG A 203 0.94 -7.55 17.44
CA ARG A 203 0.80 -7.90 16.03
C ARG A 203 1.21 -9.36 15.84
N HIS A 204 0.37 -10.09 15.11
CA HIS A 204 0.66 -11.45 14.68
C HIS A 204 0.61 -11.52 13.17
N ARG A 205 1.58 -12.18 12.57
CA ARG A 205 1.70 -12.35 11.12
C ARG A 205 1.78 -13.84 10.79
N PHE A 206 0.91 -14.27 9.91
CA PHE A 206 0.98 -15.55 9.23
C PHE A 206 1.39 -15.31 7.79
N LEU A 207 2.39 -16.05 7.29
CA LEU A 207 2.88 -15.98 5.93
C LEU A 207 3.11 -17.40 5.43
N ASN A 208 2.53 -17.74 4.27
CA ASN A 208 2.67 -19.04 3.63
C ASN A 208 3.04 -18.88 2.17
N ASP A 209 3.98 -19.73 1.71
CA ASP A 209 4.41 -19.88 0.32
C ASP A 209 5.04 -18.62 -0.32
N HIS A 210 5.58 -17.69 0.46
CA HIS A 210 6.26 -16.52 -0.09
C HIS A 210 7.60 -16.91 -0.75
N PRO A 211 7.86 -16.55 -2.01
CA PRO A 211 9.02 -17.04 -2.75
C PRO A 211 10.38 -16.59 -2.17
N ILE A 212 10.42 -15.40 -1.54
CA ILE A 212 11.67 -14.82 -1.03
C ILE A 212 11.77 -14.91 0.50
N LEU A 213 10.64 -14.77 1.20
CA LEU A 213 10.62 -14.61 2.67
C LEU A 213 10.31 -15.90 3.43
N GLN A 214 10.18 -17.03 2.77
CA GLN A 214 9.87 -18.33 3.40
C GLN A 214 10.83 -18.71 4.51
N ASP A 215 12.11 -18.44 4.35
CA ASP A 215 13.15 -18.83 5.30
C ASP A 215 13.41 -17.79 6.40
N SER A 216 12.92 -16.57 6.27
CA SER A 216 13.18 -15.48 7.20
C SER A 216 12.10 -15.30 8.27
N ILE A 217 10.92 -15.93 8.11
CA ILE A 217 9.77 -15.77 9.00
C ILE A 217 9.19 -17.14 9.35
N ARG A 218 9.97 -17.93 10.08
CA ARG A 218 9.46 -19.10 10.80
C ARG A 218 9.30 -18.71 12.25
N PHE A 219 8.05 -18.64 12.69
CA PHE A 219 7.69 -18.56 14.10
C PHE A 219 7.34 -19.97 14.61
#